data_355804b774d90a4bc5dd7802e815dbd3
#
_entry.id   355804b774d90a4bc5dd7802e815dbd3
#
_cell.length_a   1.000
_cell.length_b   1.000
_cell.length_c   1.000
_cell.angle_alpha   90.00
_cell.angle_beta   90.00
_cell.angle_gamma   90.00
#
_symmetry.space_group_name_H-M   'P 1'
#
loop_
_entity.id
_entity.type
_entity.pdbx_description
1 polymer ?
#
loop_
_entity_poly.entity_id
_entity_poly.type
_entity_poly.pdbx_seq_one_letter_code
_entity_poly.pdbx_strand_id
1 'polypeptide(L)'
;MKRLTSILMLVAICYLCPMSTESQNQPAAPTLAPSPSLAKGSRCFELRTYYAAPGKLEELHARFRNHTMKLFKKHGLEVVGFWGPTEKEKGSENTLVYVLAFPSREAREKAWRDFRADPDWQAAAKESEKNGKLVDKIDSVVMMATDYSPIK
;
A
#
# COMPACT_ATOMS: atom_id res chain seq x y z
N MET A 1 60.41 47.73 -12.36
CA MET A 1 59.98 46.61 -11.60
C MET A 1 58.63 46.13 -12.18
N LYS A 2 58.66 45.12 -13.03
CA LYS A 2 57.51 44.60 -13.80
C LYS A 2 57.01 43.34 -13.09
N ARG A 3 55.78 43.38 -12.57
CA ARG A 3 55.11 42.16 -12.01
C ARG A 3 54.31 41.45 -13.12
N LEU A 4 54.73 40.24 -13.39
CA LEU A 4 54.07 39.33 -14.32
C LEU A 4 52.93 38.63 -13.55
N THR A 5 51.70 38.86 -13.93
CA THR A 5 50.53 38.14 -13.47
C THR A 5 50.29 36.96 -14.40
N SER A 6 50.52 35.76 -13.91
CA SER A 6 50.25 34.50 -14.60
C SER A 6 48.76 34.14 -14.43
N ILE A 7 48.03 34.11 -15.55
CA ILE A 7 46.65 33.65 -15.60
C ILE A 7 46.66 32.14 -15.79
N LEU A 8 46.21 31.44 -14.75
CA LEU A 8 46.04 29.97 -14.78
C LEU A 8 44.66 29.66 -15.38
N MET A 9 44.65 29.15 -16.60
CA MET A 9 43.44 28.76 -17.34
C MET A 9 43.06 27.34 -16.86
N LEU A 10 41.98 27.25 -16.06
CA LEU A 10 41.43 25.96 -15.60
C LEU A 10 40.54 25.41 -16.71
N VAL A 11 41.02 24.37 -17.39
CA VAL A 11 40.22 23.64 -18.40
C VAL A 11 39.32 22.65 -17.62
N ALA A 12 38.03 22.97 -17.56
CA ALA A 12 37.02 22.04 -17.04
C ALA A 12 36.71 20.95 -18.08
N ILE A 13 37.24 19.75 -17.85
CA ILE A 13 36.88 18.58 -18.65
C ILE A 13 35.52 18.08 -18.16
N CYS A 14 34.47 18.40 -18.92
CA CYS A 14 33.16 17.76 -18.76
C CYS A 14 33.26 16.29 -19.18
N TYR A 15 33.30 15.38 -18.22
CA TYR A 15 33.04 13.97 -18.47
C TYR A 15 31.55 13.80 -18.79
N LEU A 16 31.23 13.71 -20.09
CA LEU A 16 29.96 13.15 -20.53
C LEU A 16 29.93 11.68 -20.18
N CYS A 17 29.26 11.34 -19.10
CA CYS A 17 28.89 9.97 -18.79
C CYS A 17 27.76 9.57 -19.77
N PRO A 18 27.92 8.53 -20.61
CA PRO A 18 26.79 8.05 -21.39
C PRO A 18 25.78 7.42 -20.44
N MET A 19 24.57 8.00 -20.37
CA MET A 19 23.42 7.36 -19.74
C MET A 19 23.10 6.11 -20.56
N SER A 20 23.57 4.97 -20.10
CA SER A 20 23.11 3.67 -20.58
C SER A 20 21.66 3.53 -20.20
N THR A 21 20.74 3.74 -21.15
CA THR A 21 19.36 3.31 -21.09
C THR A 21 19.34 1.78 -21.11
N GLU A 22 19.58 1.18 -19.97
CA GLU A 22 19.37 -0.25 -19.75
C GLU A 22 17.85 -0.46 -19.74
N SER A 23 17.31 -0.77 -20.91
CA SER A 23 15.96 -1.27 -21.10
C SER A 23 15.83 -2.53 -20.25
N GLN A 24 15.22 -2.40 -19.08
CA GLN A 24 14.87 -3.55 -18.23
C GLN A 24 13.77 -4.35 -18.94
N ASN A 25 14.19 -5.14 -19.93
CA ASN A 25 13.40 -6.23 -20.46
C ASN A 25 13.50 -7.41 -19.49
N GLN A 26 13.01 -7.21 -18.24
CA GLN A 26 12.89 -8.30 -17.29
C GLN A 26 11.73 -9.16 -17.78
N PRO A 27 11.96 -10.43 -18.15
CA PRO A 27 10.88 -11.31 -18.54
C PRO A 27 9.87 -11.35 -17.39
N ALA A 28 8.59 -11.09 -17.71
CA ALA A 28 7.51 -11.23 -16.75
C ALA A 28 7.62 -12.60 -16.09
N ALA A 29 7.63 -12.62 -14.74
CA ALA A 29 7.66 -13.87 -14.01
C ALA A 29 6.53 -14.78 -14.54
N PRO A 30 6.81 -16.07 -14.76
CA PRO A 30 5.81 -16.98 -15.32
C PRO A 30 4.56 -16.94 -14.45
N THR A 31 3.44 -16.53 -15.02
CA THR A 31 2.14 -16.55 -14.34
C THR A 31 1.78 -18.03 -14.19
N LEU A 32 2.03 -18.59 -13.02
CA LEU A 32 1.60 -19.94 -12.69
C LEU A 32 0.08 -20.01 -12.79
N ALA A 33 -0.43 -21.10 -13.38
CA ALA A 33 -1.86 -21.35 -13.41
C ALA A 33 -2.41 -21.37 -11.96
N PRO A 34 -3.60 -20.79 -11.73
CA PRO A 34 -4.22 -20.83 -10.40
C PRO A 34 -4.33 -22.27 -9.90
N SER A 35 -4.14 -22.47 -8.58
CA SER A 35 -4.32 -23.78 -7.96
C SER A 35 -5.70 -24.37 -8.31
N PRO A 36 -5.81 -25.66 -8.64
CA PRO A 36 -7.10 -26.31 -8.90
C PRO A 36 -8.02 -26.31 -7.67
N SER A 37 -7.47 -26.10 -6.47
CA SER A 37 -8.22 -25.99 -5.23
C SER A 37 -8.85 -24.60 -5.00
N LEU A 38 -8.68 -23.64 -5.90
CA LEU A 38 -9.39 -22.37 -5.81
C LEU A 38 -10.84 -22.54 -6.30
N ALA A 39 -11.79 -22.03 -5.51
CA ALA A 39 -13.21 -22.16 -5.80
C ALA A 39 -13.59 -21.37 -7.06
N LYS A 40 -14.13 -22.04 -8.06
CA LYS A 40 -14.70 -21.40 -9.25
C LYS A 40 -15.83 -20.47 -8.81
N GLY A 41 -15.81 -19.24 -9.28
CA GLY A 41 -16.82 -18.23 -8.92
C GLY A 41 -16.68 -17.65 -7.49
N SER A 42 -15.54 -17.92 -6.81
CA SER A 42 -15.23 -17.23 -5.56
C SER A 42 -15.23 -15.72 -5.73
N ARG A 43 -15.67 -15.04 -4.70
CA ARG A 43 -15.43 -13.60 -4.56
C ARG A 43 -13.93 -13.32 -4.53
N CYS A 44 -13.57 -12.07 -4.82
CA CYS A 44 -12.22 -11.56 -4.63
C CYS A 44 -12.05 -11.09 -3.19
N PHE A 45 -11.05 -11.59 -2.49
CA PHE A 45 -10.70 -11.15 -1.14
C PHE A 45 -9.40 -10.39 -1.16
N GLU A 46 -9.23 -9.48 -0.21
CA GLU A 46 -7.98 -8.76 0.00
C GLU A 46 -7.60 -8.77 1.46
N LEU A 47 -6.49 -9.44 1.78
CA LEU A 47 -5.85 -9.34 3.08
C LEU A 47 -4.95 -8.10 3.09
N ARG A 48 -5.13 -7.25 4.09
CA ARG A 48 -4.28 -6.08 4.30
C ARG A 48 -3.67 -6.11 5.68
N THR A 49 -2.37 -5.89 5.73
CA THR A 49 -1.63 -5.71 6.98
C THR A 49 -1.06 -4.30 7.00
N TYR A 50 -1.46 -3.54 8.00
CA TYR A 50 -0.96 -2.19 8.25
C TYR A 50 0.04 -2.23 9.38
N TYR A 51 1.18 -1.61 9.18
CA TYR A 51 2.17 -1.38 10.20
C TYR A 51 2.12 0.10 10.57
N ALA A 52 1.57 0.39 11.74
CA ALA A 52 1.48 1.75 12.25
C ALA A 52 2.87 2.30 12.60
N ALA A 53 3.06 3.60 12.43
CA ALA A 53 4.22 4.29 12.94
C ALA A 53 4.31 4.14 14.48
N PRO A 54 5.49 4.23 15.08
CA PRO A 54 5.67 4.05 16.51
C PRO A 54 4.69 4.89 17.35
N GLY A 55 3.92 4.23 18.22
CA GLY A 55 2.92 4.85 19.09
C GLY A 55 1.64 5.33 18.38
N LYS A 56 1.44 5.03 17.07
CA LYS A 56 0.31 5.54 16.27
C LYS A 56 -0.82 4.52 16.06
N LEU A 57 -0.75 3.33 16.65
CA LEU A 57 -1.76 2.30 16.42
C LEU A 57 -3.16 2.74 16.89
N GLU A 58 -3.28 3.37 18.06
CA GLU A 58 -4.59 3.82 18.56
C GLU A 58 -5.17 4.98 17.75
N GLU A 59 -4.33 5.90 17.25
CA GLU A 59 -4.77 6.94 16.32
C GLU A 59 -5.25 6.33 14.99
N LEU A 60 -4.59 5.27 14.52
CA LEU A 60 -5.03 4.50 13.35
C LEU A 60 -6.37 3.82 13.60
N HIS A 61 -6.56 3.17 14.74
CA HIS A 61 -7.85 2.59 15.12
C HIS A 61 -8.96 3.64 15.19
N ALA A 62 -8.67 4.82 15.76
CA ALA A 62 -9.63 5.94 15.80
C ALA A 62 -10.04 6.39 14.39
N ARG A 63 -9.10 6.50 13.44
CA ARG A 63 -9.41 6.82 12.04
C ARG A 63 -10.32 5.76 11.41
N PHE A 64 -10.08 4.47 11.66
CA PHE A 64 -10.95 3.41 11.17
C PHE A 64 -12.36 3.51 11.73
N ARG A 65 -12.52 3.64 13.06
CA ARG A 65 -13.83 3.74 13.73
C ARG A 65 -14.63 4.95 13.29
N ASN A 66 -13.99 6.11 13.22
CA ASN A 66 -14.69 7.38 13.03
C ASN A 66 -14.96 7.73 11.55
N HIS A 67 -14.12 7.23 10.63
CA HIS A 67 -14.17 7.63 9.23
C HIS A 67 -14.13 6.45 8.26
N THR A 68 -13.13 5.57 8.34
CA THR A 68 -12.83 4.59 7.30
C THR A 68 -13.97 3.59 7.12
N MET A 69 -14.55 3.08 8.20
CA MET A 69 -15.63 2.08 8.14
C MET A 69 -16.86 2.59 7.39
N LYS A 70 -17.26 3.84 7.62
CA LYS A 70 -18.38 4.47 6.91
C LYS A 70 -18.09 4.61 5.42
N LEU A 71 -16.87 5.03 5.09
CA LEU A 71 -16.44 5.24 3.71
C LEU A 71 -16.21 3.91 2.97
N PHE A 72 -15.74 2.87 3.64
CA PHE A 72 -15.68 1.52 3.08
C PHE A 72 -17.07 1.07 2.64
N LYS A 73 -18.06 1.21 3.51
CA LYS A 73 -19.47 0.88 3.17
C LYS A 73 -19.99 1.70 1.99
N LYS A 74 -19.69 3.01 1.94
CA LYS A 74 -20.09 3.91 0.86
C LYS A 74 -19.57 3.47 -0.50
N HIS A 75 -18.34 2.94 -0.55
CA HIS A 75 -17.66 2.57 -1.79
C HIS A 75 -17.65 1.06 -2.08
N GLY A 76 -18.41 0.25 -1.34
CA GLY A 76 -18.51 -1.19 -1.60
C GLY A 76 -17.26 -2.00 -1.21
N LEU A 77 -16.46 -1.49 -0.28
CA LEU A 77 -15.40 -2.28 0.37
C LEU A 77 -16.05 -3.05 1.54
N GLU A 78 -16.50 -4.27 1.26
CA GLU A 78 -17.15 -5.12 2.26
C GLU A 78 -16.12 -5.68 3.23
N VAL A 79 -16.30 -5.40 4.51
CA VAL A 79 -15.39 -5.86 5.56
C VAL A 79 -15.76 -7.26 6.02
N VAL A 80 -14.82 -8.21 5.92
CA VAL A 80 -14.94 -9.53 6.53
C VAL A 80 -14.60 -9.48 8.03
N GLY A 81 -13.55 -8.77 8.39
CA GLY A 81 -13.15 -8.57 9.79
C GLY A 81 -11.84 -7.83 9.95
N PHE A 82 -11.55 -7.47 11.21
CA PHE A 82 -10.30 -6.84 11.64
C PHE A 82 -9.70 -7.62 12.78
N TRP A 83 -8.37 -7.71 12.80
CA TRP A 83 -7.60 -8.42 13.84
C TRP A 83 -6.33 -7.64 14.17
N GLY A 84 -5.85 -7.79 15.40
CA GLY A 84 -4.53 -7.37 15.85
C GLY A 84 -3.80 -8.55 16.49
N PRO A 85 -2.49 -8.68 16.34
CA PRO A 85 -1.71 -9.65 17.09
C PRO A 85 -1.84 -9.41 18.59
N THR A 86 -1.71 -10.47 19.39
CA THR A 86 -1.74 -10.39 20.86
C THR A 86 -0.34 -10.40 21.48
N GLU A 87 0.65 -10.89 20.73
CA GLU A 87 2.03 -11.04 21.17
C GLU A 87 2.88 -9.86 20.68
N LYS A 88 3.74 -9.36 21.56
CA LYS A 88 4.60 -8.21 21.25
C LYS A 88 5.55 -8.47 20.08
N GLU A 89 6.17 -9.63 20.05
CA GLU A 89 7.09 -10.09 19.00
C GLU A 89 6.40 -10.33 17.65
N LYS A 90 5.07 -10.35 17.65
CA LYS A 90 4.23 -10.41 16.43
C LYS A 90 3.63 -9.07 16.05
N GLY A 91 3.98 -8.01 16.79
CA GLY A 91 3.59 -6.64 16.46
C GLY A 91 2.26 -6.19 17.07
N SER A 92 1.88 -6.69 18.29
CA SER A 92 0.65 -6.23 18.95
C SER A 92 0.60 -4.71 19.18
N GLU A 93 1.75 -4.04 19.20
CA GLU A 93 1.88 -2.60 19.46
C GLU A 93 1.73 -1.74 18.18
N ASN A 94 1.79 -2.34 16.98
CA ASN A 94 1.81 -1.57 15.73
C ASN A 94 1.08 -2.20 14.54
N THR A 95 0.46 -3.36 14.69
CA THR A 95 -0.08 -4.10 13.55
C THR A 95 -1.61 -4.18 13.58
N LEU A 96 -2.22 -3.80 12.45
CA LEU A 96 -3.64 -4.00 12.18
C LEU A 96 -3.79 -4.84 10.92
N VAL A 97 -4.49 -5.96 11.04
CA VAL A 97 -4.82 -6.87 9.93
C VAL A 97 -6.30 -6.79 9.64
N TYR A 98 -6.69 -6.78 8.37
CA TYR A 98 -8.09 -6.91 7.98
C TYR A 98 -8.27 -7.56 6.63
N VAL A 99 -9.46 -8.10 6.41
CA VAL A 99 -9.85 -8.72 5.15
C VAL A 99 -11.07 -8.01 4.60
N LEU A 100 -10.99 -7.69 3.31
CA LEU A 100 -12.11 -7.16 2.53
C LEU A 100 -12.56 -8.20 1.52
N ALA A 101 -13.84 -8.13 1.12
CA ALA A 101 -14.42 -8.94 0.08
C ALA A 101 -15.05 -8.06 -1.02
N PHE A 102 -14.95 -8.53 -2.25
CA PHE A 102 -15.46 -7.84 -3.43
C PHE A 102 -16.10 -8.86 -4.38
N PRO A 103 -17.10 -8.47 -5.17
CA PRO A 103 -17.70 -9.36 -6.17
C PRO A 103 -16.67 -9.90 -7.19
N SER A 104 -15.71 -9.07 -7.60
CA SER A 104 -14.64 -9.42 -8.54
C SER A 104 -13.38 -8.56 -8.32
N ARG A 105 -12.31 -8.88 -9.03
CA ARG A 105 -11.07 -8.09 -9.02
C ARG A 105 -11.30 -6.68 -9.58
N GLU A 106 -12.10 -6.56 -10.63
CA GLU A 106 -12.45 -5.28 -11.26
C GLU A 106 -13.28 -4.41 -10.31
N ALA A 107 -14.23 -5.03 -9.60
CA ALA A 107 -15.01 -4.35 -8.57
C ALA A 107 -14.12 -3.81 -7.44
N ARG A 108 -13.12 -4.60 -7.01
CA ARG A 108 -12.11 -4.17 -6.03
C ARG A 108 -11.34 -2.95 -6.52
N GLU A 109 -10.82 -2.98 -7.75
CA GLU A 109 -10.04 -1.88 -8.32
C GLU A 109 -10.86 -0.60 -8.42
N LYS A 110 -12.14 -0.72 -8.84
CA LYS A 110 -13.08 0.40 -8.87
C LYS A 110 -13.32 0.95 -7.46
N ALA A 111 -13.65 0.09 -6.50
CA ALA A 111 -13.95 0.48 -5.12
C ALA A 111 -12.78 1.25 -4.47
N TRP A 112 -11.56 0.76 -4.62
CA TRP A 112 -10.37 1.44 -4.12
C TRP A 112 -10.08 2.77 -4.81
N ARG A 113 -10.31 2.86 -6.11
CA ARG A 113 -10.15 4.12 -6.84
C ARG A 113 -11.13 5.17 -6.33
N ASP A 114 -12.41 4.79 -6.23
CA ASP A 114 -13.49 5.69 -5.81
C ASP A 114 -13.30 6.12 -4.34
N PHE A 115 -12.93 5.21 -3.45
CA PHE A 115 -12.59 5.51 -2.06
C PHE A 115 -11.43 6.51 -1.94
N ARG A 116 -10.34 6.30 -2.68
CA ARG A 116 -9.19 7.23 -2.63
C ARG A 116 -9.50 8.61 -3.20
N ALA A 117 -10.42 8.70 -4.14
CA ALA A 117 -10.87 9.96 -4.74
C ALA A 117 -11.91 10.70 -3.89
N ASP A 118 -12.49 10.05 -2.87
CA ASP A 118 -13.52 10.64 -2.03
C ASP A 118 -12.96 11.81 -1.18
N PRO A 119 -13.53 13.02 -1.28
CA PRO A 119 -13.07 14.17 -0.52
C PRO A 119 -13.20 13.99 1.01
N ASP A 120 -14.19 13.23 1.49
CA ASP A 120 -14.34 12.94 2.92
C ASP A 120 -13.17 12.06 3.41
N TRP A 121 -12.72 11.10 2.57
CA TRP A 121 -11.52 10.31 2.86
C TRP A 121 -10.27 11.17 2.89
N GLN A 122 -10.08 12.02 1.88
CA GLN A 122 -8.90 12.89 1.79
C GLN A 122 -8.81 13.84 2.99
N ALA A 123 -9.94 14.41 3.41
CA ALA A 123 -10.02 15.26 4.59
C ALA A 123 -9.69 14.47 5.87
N ALA A 124 -10.29 13.30 6.06
CA ALA A 124 -10.04 12.45 7.23
C ALA A 124 -8.60 11.96 7.30
N ALA A 125 -8.00 11.57 6.18
CA ALA A 125 -6.61 11.16 6.10
C ALA A 125 -5.69 12.33 6.49
N LYS A 126 -5.88 13.50 5.88
CA LYS A 126 -5.09 14.71 6.17
C LYS A 126 -5.19 15.12 7.63
N GLU A 127 -6.41 15.16 8.19
CA GLU A 127 -6.62 15.54 9.59
C GLU A 127 -5.98 14.55 10.55
N SER A 128 -6.14 13.25 10.32
CA SER A 128 -5.57 12.22 11.19
C SER A 128 -4.03 12.17 11.16
N GLU A 129 -3.40 12.68 10.11
CA GLU A 129 -1.95 12.69 9.95
C GLU A 129 -1.30 14.08 10.20
N LYS A 130 -2.05 15.04 10.70
CA LYS A 130 -1.52 16.40 11.02
C LYS A 130 -0.39 16.39 12.05
N ASN A 131 -0.37 15.39 12.93
CA ASN A 131 0.65 15.20 13.96
C ASN A 131 1.64 14.07 13.60
N GLY A 132 1.81 13.82 12.32
CA GLY A 132 2.70 12.79 11.78
C GLY A 132 1.96 11.63 11.12
N LYS A 133 2.70 10.87 10.36
CA LYS A 133 2.24 9.72 9.61
C LYS A 133 1.68 8.62 10.54
N LEU A 134 0.55 8.04 10.22
CA LEU A 134 -0.04 6.96 11.01
C LEU A 134 0.45 5.57 10.59
N VAL A 135 0.77 5.38 9.31
CA VAL A 135 1.09 4.07 8.75
C VAL A 135 2.43 4.10 8.02
N ASP A 136 3.38 3.31 8.46
CA ASP A 136 4.70 3.21 7.82
C ASP A 136 4.68 2.30 6.60
N LYS A 137 3.99 1.18 6.69
CA LYS A 137 3.94 0.17 5.64
C LYS A 137 2.54 -0.46 5.53
N ILE A 138 2.17 -0.84 4.32
CA ILE A 138 0.97 -1.62 4.02
C ILE A 138 1.37 -2.79 3.13
N ASP A 139 1.08 -4.01 3.59
CA ASP A 139 1.11 -5.19 2.75
C ASP A 139 -0.31 -5.54 2.30
N SER A 140 -0.45 -5.93 1.04
CA SER A 140 -1.75 -6.29 0.45
C SER A 140 -1.61 -7.56 -0.37
N VAL A 141 -2.47 -8.55 -0.10
CA VAL A 141 -2.52 -9.81 -0.84
C VAL A 141 -3.94 -10.02 -1.35
N VAL A 142 -4.08 -10.14 -2.67
CA VAL A 142 -5.36 -10.47 -3.30
C VAL A 142 -5.51 -11.98 -3.35
N MET A 143 -6.65 -12.49 -2.90
CA MET A 143 -6.91 -13.91 -2.68
C MET A 143 -8.24 -14.33 -3.30
N MET A 144 -8.35 -15.62 -3.60
CA MET A 144 -9.59 -16.31 -3.86
C MET A 144 -9.79 -17.37 -2.77
N ALA A 145 -11.03 -17.67 -2.46
CA ALA A 145 -11.33 -18.77 -1.52
C ALA A 145 -10.93 -20.12 -2.12
N THR A 146 -10.55 -21.07 -1.27
CA THR A 146 -10.41 -22.48 -1.69
C THR A 146 -11.78 -23.15 -1.80
N ASP A 147 -11.86 -24.27 -2.49
CA ASP A 147 -13.09 -25.04 -2.69
C ASP A 147 -13.71 -25.59 -1.39
N TYR A 148 -12.89 -25.74 -0.35
CA TYR A 148 -13.32 -26.16 1.00
C TYR A 148 -13.49 -24.97 1.97
N SER A 149 -13.29 -23.72 1.53
CA SER A 149 -13.50 -22.54 2.40
C SER A 149 -14.99 -22.35 2.73
N PRO A 150 -15.34 -22.08 3.99
CA PRO A 150 -16.71 -21.75 4.38
C PRO A 150 -17.14 -20.37 3.88
N ILE A 151 -16.20 -19.49 3.55
CA ILE A 151 -16.44 -18.15 3.01
C ILE A 151 -15.96 -18.13 1.55
N LYS A 152 -16.88 -17.84 0.62
CA LYS A 152 -16.60 -17.82 -0.83
C LYS A 152 -17.11 -16.55 -1.48
#